data_845bce0522d0f7e4dc6064b174fefe57
#
_entry.id   845bce0522d0f7e4dc6064b174fefe57
#
_cell.length_a   1.000
_cell.length_b   1.000
_cell.length_c   1.000
_cell.angle_alpha   90.00
_cell.angle_beta   90.00
_cell.angle_gamma   90.00
#
_symmetry.space_group_name_H-M   'P 1'
#
loop_
_entity.id
_entity.type
_entity.pdbx_description
1 polymer ?
#
loop_
_entity_poly.entity_id
_entity_poly.type
_entity_poly.pdbx_seq_one_letter_code
_entity_poly.pdbx_strand_id
1 'polypeptide(L)'
;MREAFIKLHLSILLAGFTGIFGKLISLSEGVLVWYRMLIASLMLLAFLWMGKKLRKVSWGSFMKIAGAGMLLSLHWLFFYGSIKASNVSIGVVCFSLTGFFTALFEPLLNRKRISLLELGFSLITLLGIVLIFHFEMRFRYGILLGVVSSALAALFTVANKKVGTITAPSTVLLYELVGGFLFITILLPVYLYFYPQDYLIPDTTDLVYLFLFAFFCTICMCILQIQALKSISAFTMNLSYNLEPVYSIALAMLILGEAKELTLSFYAGLTLIVFSVVLQMAHVMKQRRLNK
;
A
#
# COMPACT_ATOMS: atom_id res chain seq x y z
N MET A 1 -15.03 16.75 4.67
CA MET A 1 -14.84 15.62 5.61
C MET A 1 -15.58 14.37 5.15
N ARG A 2 -16.95 14.37 5.02
CA ARG A 2 -17.72 13.20 4.54
C ARG A 2 -17.20 12.66 3.20
N GLU A 3 -16.99 13.53 2.23
CA GLU A 3 -16.46 13.18 0.91
C GLU A 3 -15.08 12.51 0.98
N ALA A 4 -14.19 13.01 1.86
CA ALA A 4 -12.85 12.41 2.04
C ALA A 4 -12.94 10.97 2.60
N PHE A 5 -13.89 10.69 3.49
CA PHE A 5 -14.09 9.33 3.99
C PHE A 5 -14.72 8.40 2.94
N ILE A 6 -15.63 8.90 2.09
CA ILE A 6 -16.17 8.11 0.97
C ILE A 6 -15.03 7.73 0.02
N LYS A 7 -14.19 8.69 -0.38
CA LYS A 7 -13.02 8.43 -1.23
C LYS A 7 -12.05 7.43 -0.59
N LEU A 8 -11.81 7.57 0.72
CA LEU A 8 -10.99 6.66 1.48
C LEU A 8 -11.55 5.23 1.44
N HIS A 9 -12.83 5.03 1.75
CA HIS A 9 -13.41 3.68 1.75
C HIS A 9 -13.46 3.07 0.35
N LEU A 10 -13.73 3.85 -0.69
CA LEU A 10 -13.62 3.38 -2.07
C LEU A 10 -12.19 2.97 -2.43
N SER A 11 -11.19 3.73 -1.98
CA SER A 11 -9.79 3.36 -2.21
C SER A 11 -9.40 2.08 -1.47
N ILE A 12 -9.89 1.86 -0.24
CA ILE A 12 -9.65 0.64 0.53
C ILE A 12 -10.30 -0.58 -0.15
N LEU A 13 -11.50 -0.43 -0.68
CA LEU A 13 -12.15 -1.51 -1.44
C LEU A 13 -11.33 -1.91 -2.67
N LEU A 14 -10.83 -0.94 -3.44
CA LEU A 14 -9.94 -1.19 -4.57
C LEU A 14 -8.60 -1.79 -4.13
N ALA A 15 -8.07 -1.36 -2.98
CA ALA A 15 -6.86 -1.93 -2.40
C ALA A 15 -7.04 -3.42 -2.06
N GLY A 16 -8.24 -3.83 -1.62
CA GLY A 16 -8.54 -5.23 -1.31
C GLY A 16 -8.27 -6.20 -2.47
N PHE A 17 -8.38 -5.75 -3.72
CA PHE A 17 -8.04 -6.56 -4.90
C PHE A 17 -6.55 -6.57 -5.23
N THR A 18 -5.74 -5.71 -4.63
CA THR A 18 -4.31 -5.54 -4.97
C THR A 18 -3.51 -6.81 -4.76
N GLY A 19 -3.73 -7.48 -3.62
CA GLY A 19 -3.09 -8.76 -3.30
C GLY A 19 -3.50 -9.88 -4.26
N ILE A 20 -4.78 -9.91 -4.66
CA ILE A 20 -5.29 -10.91 -5.60
C ILE A 20 -4.59 -10.79 -6.96
N PHE A 21 -4.54 -9.60 -7.54
CA PHE A 21 -3.79 -9.37 -8.79
C PHE A 21 -2.31 -9.71 -8.64
N GLY A 22 -1.69 -9.36 -7.49
CA GLY A 22 -0.30 -9.70 -7.20
C GLY A 22 -0.03 -11.21 -7.18
N LYS A 23 -1.03 -12.03 -6.82
CA LYS A 23 -0.93 -13.50 -6.85
C LYS A 23 -1.26 -14.10 -8.21
N LEU A 24 -2.27 -13.54 -8.91
CA LEU A 24 -2.72 -14.04 -10.22
C LEU A 24 -1.70 -13.77 -11.33
N ILE A 25 -0.97 -12.65 -11.27
CA ILE A 25 0.06 -12.30 -12.25
C ILE A 25 1.29 -13.18 -12.03
N SER A 26 1.72 -13.88 -13.08
CA SER A 26 2.80 -14.89 -13.03
C SER A 26 4.21 -14.27 -12.93
N LEU A 27 4.36 -12.99 -13.29
CA LEU A 27 5.65 -12.27 -13.21
C LEU A 27 6.21 -12.24 -11.79
N SER A 28 7.55 -12.23 -11.65
CA SER A 28 8.19 -11.96 -10.36
C SER A 28 7.83 -10.57 -9.82
N GLU A 29 7.97 -10.35 -8.52
CA GLU A 29 7.56 -9.10 -7.87
C GLU A 29 8.26 -7.87 -8.47
N GLY A 30 9.54 -7.96 -8.80
CA GLY A 30 10.31 -6.87 -9.41
C GLY A 30 9.79 -6.50 -10.81
N VAL A 31 9.58 -7.50 -11.64
CA VAL A 31 9.07 -7.33 -13.02
C VAL A 31 7.60 -6.88 -13.01
N LEU A 32 6.78 -7.44 -12.10
CA LEU A 32 5.39 -7.02 -11.91
C LEU A 32 5.29 -5.53 -11.55
N VAL A 33 6.07 -5.06 -10.58
CA VAL A 33 6.06 -3.65 -10.17
C VAL A 33 6.53 -2.76 -11.30
N TRP A 34 7.55 -3.17 -12.06
CA TRP A 34 8.04 -2.43 -13.22
C TRP A 34 6.94 -2.25 -14.29
N TYR A 35 6.27 -3.34 -14.72
CA TYR A 35 5.17 -3.25 -15.69
C TYR A 35 3.97 -2.48 -15.15
N ARG A 36 3.61 -2.68 -13.88
CA ARG A 36 2.52 -1.96 -13.24
C ARG A 36 2.74 -0.45 -13.29
N MET A 37 3.95 0.00 -12.93
CA MET A 37 4.28 1.44 -12.97
C MET A 37 4.35 1.98 -14.39
N LEU A 38 4.93 1.22 -15.33
CA LEU A 38 4.99 1.60 -16.74
C LEU A 38 3.58 1.79 -17.31
N ILE A 39 2.73 0.77 -17.20
CA ILE A 39 1.37 0.79 -17.76
C ILE A 39 0.53 1.89 -17.09
N ALA A 40 0.56 2.00 -15.76
CA ALA A 40 -0.18 3.04 -15.06
C ALA A 40 0.29 4.46 -15.41
N SER A 41 1.59 4.69 -15.56
CA SER A 41 2.12 6.01 -15.95
C SER A 41 1.73 6.36 -17.38
N LEU A 42 1.81 5.42 -18.32
CA LEU A 42 1.41 5.64 -19.72
C LEU A 42 -0.10 5.89 -19.85
N MET A 43 -0.93 5.09 -19.15
CA MET A 43 -2.38 5.29 -19.15
C MET A 43 -2.76 6.66 -18.58
N LEU A 44 -2.18 7.02 -17.41
CA LEU A 44 -2.48 8.31 -16.77
C LEU A 44 -1.97 9.48 -17.58
N LEU A 45 -0.79 9.35 -18.20
CA LEU A 45 -0.25 10.35 -19.12
C LEU A 45 -1.19 10.57 -20.31
N ALA A 46 -1.67 9.49 -20.95
CA ALA A 46 -2.61 9.54 -22.05
C ALA A 46 -3.93 10.24 -21.64
N PHE A 47 -4.51 9.89 -20.49
CA PHE A 47 -5.72 10.53 -19.97
C PHE A 47 -5.52 12.03 -19.70
N LEU A 48 -4.41 12.40 -19.09
CA LEU A 48 -4.13 13.81 -18.79
C LEU A 48 -3.82 14.63 -20.06
N TRP A 49 -3.14 14.01 -21.04
CA TRP A 49 -2.84 14.64 -22.32
C TRP A 49 -4.12 14.87 -23.16
N MET A 50 -4.94 13.83 -23.34
CA MET A 50 -6.22 13.92 -24.05
C MET A 50 -7.18 14.92 -23.37
N GLY A 51 -7.22 14.91 -22.04
CA GLY A 51 -8.04 15.84 -21.26
C GLY A 51 -7.48 17.26 -21.14
N LYS A 52 -6.33 17.56 -21.75
CA LYS A 52 -5.62 18.86 -21.63
C LYS A 52 -5.39 19.26 -20.16
N LYS A 53 -5.22 18.27 -19.26
CA LYS A 53 -5.05 18.47 -17.82
C LYS A 53 -3.61 18.24 -17.34
N LEU A 54 -2.70 17.98 -18.27
CA LEU A 54 -1.28 17.80 -17.96
C LEU A 54 -0.69 19.13 -17.44
N ARG A 55 -0.18 19.12 -16.22
CA ARG A 55 0.43 20.29 -15.57
C ARG A 55 1.92 20.06 -15.39
N LYS A 56 2.72 21.02 -15.82
CA LYS A 56 4.17 21.04 -15.54
C LYS A 56 4.38 21.44 -14.08
N VAL A 57 5.40 20.86 -13.47
CA VAL A 57 5.89 21.23 -12.12
C VAL A 57 7.34 21.67 -12.23
N SER A 58 7.82 22.46 -11.26
CA SER A 58 9.24 22.82 -11.20
C SER A 58 10.09 21.57 -10.93
N TRP A 59 11.37 21.61 -11.31
CA TRP A 59 12.31 20.50 -11.10
C TRP A 59 12.40 20.09 -9.60
N GLY A 60 12.44 21.09 -8.69
CA GLY A 60 12.46 20.82 -7.26
C GLY A 60 11.18 20.14 -6.74
N SER A 61 10.02 20.50 -7.31
CA SER A 61 8.75 19.81 -7.01
C SER A 61 8.70 18.40 -7.57
N PHE A 62 9.20 18.21 -8.80
CA PHE A 62 9.33 16.89 -9.43
C PHE A 62 10.19 15.96 -8.56
N MET A 63 11.37 16.39 -8.11
CA MET A 63 12.25 15.56 -7.28
C MET A 63 11.61 15.14 -5.95
N LYS A 64 10.82 16.03 -5.33
CA LYS A 64 10.07 15.70 -4.10
C LYS A 64 8.98 14.64 -4.37
N ILE A 65 8.23 14.79 -5.46
CA ILE A 65 7.17 13.86 -5.84
C ILE A 65 7.78 12.52 -6.28
N ALA A 66 8.85 12.54 -7.08
CA ALA A 66 9.56 11.34 -7.51
C ALA A 66 10.17 10.57 -6.31
N GLY A 67 10.64 11.27 -5.27
CA GLY A 67 11.09 10.65 -4.02
C GLY A 67 9.95 9.91 -3.29
N ALA A 68 8.73 10.44 -3.31
CA ALA A 68 7.56 9.71 -2.81
C ALA A 68 7.25 8.49 -3.71
N GLY A 69 7.38 8.63 -5.04
CA GLY A 69 7.23 7.53 -6.00
C GLY A 69 8.25 6.41 -5.81
N MET A 70 9.49 6.75 -5.43
CA MET A 70 10.50 5.76 -5.05
C MET A 70 10.07 4.96 -3.81
N LEU A 71 9.56 5.61 -2.77
CA LEU A 71 9.03 4.92 -1.58
C LEU A 71 7.86 4.01 -1.94
N LEU A 72 6.96 4.46 -2.82
CA LEU A 72 5.83 3.67 -3.32
C LEU A 72 6.30 2.41 -4.06
N SER A 73 7.28 2.55 -4.96
CA SER A 73 7.81 1.42 -5.74
C SER A 73 8.51 0.38 -4.86
N LEU A 74 9.30 0.83 -3.89
CA LEU A 74 9.92 -0.07 -2.91
C LEU A 74 8.87 -0.76 -2.04
N HIS A 75 7.87 -0.01 -1.54
CA HIS A 75 6.77 -0.60 -0.80
C HIS A 75 6.10 -1.73 -1.60
N TRP A 76 5.75 -1.49 -2.86
CA TRP A 76 5.14 -2.52 -3.71
C TRP A 76 6.06 -3.71 -3.96
N LEU A 77 7.37 -3.48 -4.20
CA LEU A 77 8.34 -4.55 -4.39
C LEU A 77 8.35 -5.51 -3.19
N PHE A 78 8.44 -4.97 -1.98
CA PHE A 78 8.43 -5.78 -0.76
C PHE A 78 7.05 -6.38 -0.44
N PHE A 79 5.96 -5.69 -0.80
CA PHE A 79 4.60 -6.21 -0.62
C PHE A 79 4.32 -7.43 -1.49
N TYR A 80 4.63 -7.35 -2.79
CA TYR A 80 4.47 -8.51 -3.68
C TYR A 80 5.49 -9.59 -3.40
N GLY A 81 6.70 -9.23 -2.98
CA GLY A 81 7.68 -10.19 -2.46
C GLY A 81 7.12 -10.97 -1.26
N SER A 82 6.45 -10.28 -0.33
CA SER A 82 5.77 -10.93 0.78
C SER A 82 4.69 -11.92 0.33
N ILE A 83 3.81 -11.49 -0.60
CA ILE A 83 2.73 -12.34 -1.14
C ILE A 83 3.28 -13.57 -1.89
N LYS A 84 4.33 -13.38 -2.70
CA LYS A 84 4.92 -14.48 -3.49
C LYS A 84 5.72 -15.45 -2.62
N ALA A 85 6.37 -14.95 -1.56
CA ALA A 85 7.10 -15.78 -0.59
C ALA A 85 6.18 -16.44 0.48
N SER A 86 4.89 -16.06 0.52
CA SER A 86 3.89 -16.63 1.43
C SER A 86 2.54 -16.81 0.72
N ASN A 87 1.54 -16.02 1.10
CA ASN A 87 0.25 -15.92 0.45
C ASN A 87 -0.35 -14.51 0.62
N VAL A 88 -1.49 -14.25 -0.02
CA VAL A 88 -2.15 -12.93 0.03
C VAL A 88 -2.53 -12.57 1.45
N SER A 89 -3.10 -13.51 2.20
CA SER A 89 -3.57 -13.29 3.57
C SER A 89 -2.44 -12.85 4.50
N ILE A 90 -1.27 -13.47 4.43
CA ILE A 90 -0.08 -13.09 5.22
C ILE A 90 0.43 -11.70 4.80
N GLY A 91 0.56 -11.44 3.49
CA GLY A 91 1.04 -10.16 2.98
C GLY A 91 0.19 -8.98 3.46
N VAL A 92 -1.14 -9.09 3.33
CA VAL A 92 -2.07 -8.01 3.73
C VAL A 92 -2.21 -7.88 5.26
N VAL A 93 -2.06 -8.96 6.01
CA VAL A 93 -2.02 -8.89 7.48
C VAL A 93 -0.80 -8.12 7.95
N CYS A 94 0.39 -8.39 7.38
CA CYS A 94 1.60 -7.63 7.69
C CYS A 94 1.42 -6.14 7.37
N PHE A 95 0.67 -5.80 6.31
CA PHE A 95 0.40 -4.42 5.94
C PHE A 95 -0.34 -3.63 7.03
N SER A 96 -1.07 -4.29 7.94
CA SER A 96 -1.69 -3.65 9.11
C SER A 96 -0.67 -2.95 10.04
N LEU A 97 0.62 -3.30 10.00
CA LEU A 97 1.68 -2.59 10.72
C LEU A 97 1.95 -1.17 10.21
N THR A 98 1.42 -0.81 9.05
CA THR A 98 1.55 0.55 8.50
C THR A 98 1.04 1.61 9.48
N GLY A 99 -0.03 1.32 10.23
CA GLY A 99 -0.53 2.18 11.30
C GLY A 99 0.50 2.40 12.43
N PHE A 100 1.16 1.34 12.88
CA PHE A 100 2.23 1.40 13.88
C PHE A 100 3.41 2.26 13.41
N PHE A 101 3.93 1.98 12.22
CA PHE A 101 5.04 2.76 11.67
C PHE A 101 4.65 4.22 11.43
N THR A 102 3.40 4.49 11.05
CA THR A 102 2.93 5.87 10.86
C THR A 102 2.84 6.63 12.18
N ALA A 103 2.39 5.97 13.27
CA ALA A 103 2.36 6.55 14.61
C ALA A 103 3.76 6.97 15.11
N LEU A 104 4.83 6.35 14.57
CA LEU A 104 6.22 6.73 14.82
C LEU A 104 6.72 7.78 13.82
N PHE A 105 6.56 7.53 12.52
CA PHE A 105 7.18 8.35 11.48
C PHE A 105 6.50 9.70 11.25
N GLU A 106 5.16 9.79 11.34
CA GLU A 106 4.46 11.06 11.13
C GLU A 106 4.87 12.13 12.15
N PRO A 107 4.94 11.84 13.48
CA PRO A 107 5.45 12.80 14.47
C PRO A 107 6.93 13.12 14.29
N LEU A 108 7.79 12.11 14.06
CA LEU A 108 9.23 12.31 13.89
C LEU A 108 9.54 13.23 12.69
N LEU A 109 8.94 12.95 11.53
CA LEU A 109 9.16 13.72 10.30
C LEU A 109 8.50 15.11 10.33
N ASN A 110 7.49 15.30 11.17
CA ASN A 110 6.78 16.57 11.33
C ASN A 110 7.18 17.32 12.62
N ARG A 111 8.17 16.82 13.37
CA ARG A 111 8.64 17.39 14.65
C ARG A 111 7.51 17.61 15.67
N LYS A 112 6.60 16.63 15.76
CA LYS A 112 5.49 16.62 16.71
C LYS A 112 5.77 15.64 17.85
N ARG A 113 5.01 15.72 18.93
CA ARG A 113 5.08 14.74 20.02
C ARG A 113 4.42 13.44 19.58
N ILE A 114 5.02 12.30 19.95
CA ILE A 114 4.46 10.97 19.71
C ILE A 114 3.24 10.80 20.62
N SER A 115 2.14 10.33 20.07
CA SER A 115 0.95 9.97 20.83
C SER A 115 1.14 8.57 21.43
N LEU A 116 1.37 8.50 22.74
CA LEU A 116 1.50 7.22 23.45
C LEU A 116 0.25 6.34 23.32
N LEU A 117 -0.90 6.95 23.15
CA LEU A 117 -2.16 6.23 22.98
C LEU A 117 -2.27 5.57 21.60
N GLU A 118 -1.90 6.31 20.52
CA GLU A 118 -1.84 5.75 19.16
C GLU A 118 -0.82 4.61 19.09
N LEU A 119 0.32 4.80 19.73
CA LEU A 119 1.35 3.77 19.84
C LEU A 119 0.83 2.55 20.63
N GLY A 120 0.13 2.75 21.74
CA GLY A 120 -0.46 1.68 22.54
C GLY A 120 -1.45 0.82 21.77
N PHE A 121 -2.34 1.44 20.99
CA PHE A 121 -3.24 0.67 20.12
C PHE A 121 -2.48 -0.09 19.04
N SER A 122 -1.47 0.52 18.44
CA SER A 122 -0.67 -0.11 17.40
C SER A 122 0.16 -1.29 17.92
N LEU A 123 0.51 -1.32 19.23
CA LEU A 123 1.16 -2.46 19.87
C LEU A 123 0.27 -3.71 19.89
N ILE A 124 -1.06 -3.55 20.00
CA ILE A 124 -1.99 -4.68 19.90
C ILE A 124 -1.91 -5.31 18.50
N THR A 125 -1.84 -4.48 17.45
CA THR A 125 -1.62 -4.97 16.07
C THR A 125 -0.29 -5.72 15.97
N LEU A 126 0.78 -5.17 16.56
CA LEU A 126 2.09 -5.82 16.57
C LEU A 126 2.05 -7.18 17.29
N LEU A 127 1.37 -7.29 18.44
CA LEU A 127 1.18 -8.57 19.13
C LEU A 127 0.46 -9.60 18.25
N GLY A 128 -0.57 -9.19 17.51
CA GLY A 128 -1.26 -10.06 16.54
C GLY A 128 -0.31 -10.60 15.47
N ILE A 129 0.55 -9.75 14.92
CA ILE A 129 1.54 -10.16 13.92
C ILE A 129 2.63 -11.06 14.52
N VAL A 130 3.12 -10.77 15.73
CA VAL A 130 4.08 -11.64 16.44
C VAL A 130 3.49 -13.02 16.68
N LEU A 131 2.21 -13.10 17.03
CA LEU A 131 1.49 -14.38 17.20
C LEU A 131 1.48 -15.17 15.90
N ILE A 132 1.12 -14.52 14.78
CA ILE A 132 1.14 -15.15 13.45
C ILE A 132 2.56 -15.60 13.10
N PHE A 133 3.56 -14.73 13.28
CA PHE A 133 4.96 -15.02 12.99
C PHE A 133 5.51 -16.22 13.77
N HIS A 134 5.13 -16.33 15.03
CA HIS A 134 5.62 -17.42 15.90
C HIS A 134 5.12 -18.78 15.44
N PHE A 135 3.86 -18.87 15.00
CA PHE A 135 3.22 -20.13 14.64
C PHE A 135 3.28 -20.47 13.15
N GLU A 136 3.40 -19.46 12.27
CA GLU A 136 3.49 -19.64 10.82
C GLU A 136 4.96 -19.65 10.34
N MET A 137 5.75 -20.60 10.89
CA MET A 137 7.21 -20.71 10.65
C MET A 137 7.57 -20.78 9.16
N ARG A 138 6.74 -21.42 8.34
CA ARG A 138 6.94 -21.60 6.90
C ARG A 138 6.91 -20.26 6.13
N PHE A 139 6.26 -19.22 6.67
CA PHE A 139 6.06 -17.92 6.03
C PHE A 139 6.97 -16.81 6.57
N ARG A 140 7.95 -17.12 7.42
CA ARG A 140 8.81 -16.11 8.08
C ARG A 140 9.46 -15.13 7.12
N TYR A 141 9.95 -15.61 5.98
CA TYR A 141 10.56 -14.73 4.98
C TYR A 141 9.54 -13.77 4.38
N GLY A 142 8.36 -14.26 3.99
CA GLY A 142 7.26 -13.42 3.50
C GLY A 142 6.81 -12.39 4.54
N ILE A 143 6.70 -12.78 5.81
CA ILE A 143 6.34 -11.87 6.91
C ILE A 143 7.39 -10.77 7.08
N LEU A 144 8.70 -11.10 7.02
CA LEU A 144 9.77 -10.11 7.09
C LEU A 144 9.67 -9.07 5.97
N LEU A 145 9.45 -9.54 4.73
CA LEU A 145 9.23 -8.64 3.58
C LEU A 145 7.99 -7.77 3.78
N GLY A 146 6.90 -8.32 4.32
CA GLY A 146 5.67 -7.59 4.63
C GLY A 146 5.86 -6.51 5.69
N VAL A 147 6.67 -6.75 6.72
CA VAL A 147 7.02 -5.76 7.75
C VAL A 147 7.81 -4.60 7.14
N VAL A 148 8.82 -4.89 6.30
CA VAL A 148 9.59 -3.85 5.58
C VAL A 148 8.68 -3.05 4.66
N SER A 149 7.81 -3.73 3.91
CA SER A 149 6.79 -3.10 3.05
C SER A 149 5.93 -2.11 3.84
N SER A 150 5.46 -2.50 5.03
CA SER A 150 4.60 -1.65 5.88
C SER A 150 5.31 -0.39 6.37
N ALA A 151 6.60 -0.50 6.72
CA ALA A 151 7.40 0.66 7.09
C ALA A 151 7.56 1.63 5.91
N LEU A 152 7.84 1.11 4.71
CA LEU A 152 7.95 1.91 3.48
C LEU A 152 6.60 2.56 3.10
N ALA A 153 5.49 1.85 3.27
CA ALA A 153 4.14 2.40 3.06
C ALA A 153 3.82 3.55 4.01
N ALA A 154 4.22 3.43 5.28
CA ALA A 154 4.06 4.51 6.26
C ALA A 154 4.86 5.75 5.85
N LEU A 155 6.14 5.58 5.47
CA LEU A 155 6.97 6.67 4.97
C LEU A 155 6.37 7.30 3.71
N PHE A 156 5.92 6.47 2.76
CA PHE A 156 5.23 6.94 1.55
C PHE A 156 4.01 7.78 1.90
N THR A 157 3.13 7.30 2.79
CA THR A 157 1.89 8.03 3.13
C THR A 157 2.19 9.38 3.78
N VAL A 158 3.21 9.46 4.66
CA VAL A 158 3.64 10.73 5.28
C VAL A 158 4.24 11.67 4.22
N ALA A 159 5.07 11.15 3.30
CA ALA A 159 5.63 11.92 2.20
C ALA A 159 4.53 12.41 1.25
N ASN A 160 3.61 11.52 0.85
CA ASN A 160 2.51 11.80 -0.06
C ASN A 160 1.57 12.87 0.50
N LYS A 161 1.33 12.89 1.82
CA LYS A 161 0.57 13.98 2.45
C LYS A 161 1.19 15.36 2.19
N LYS A 162 2.52 15.45 2.16
CA LYS A 162 3.23 16.71 1.88
C LYS A 162 3.21 17.06 0.38
N VAL A 163 3.53 16.10 -0.48
CA VAL A 163 3.61 16.34 -1.93
C VAL A 163 2.24 16.42 -2.59
N GLY A 164 1.23 15.78 -2.05
CA GLY A 164 -0.15 15.75 -2.55
C GLY A 164 -0.83 17.14 -2.61
N THR A 165 -0.25 18.16 -1.95
CA THR A 165 -0.72 19.55 -2.00
C THR A 165 -0.03 20.40 -3.06
N ILE A 166 1.04 19.92 -3.70
CA ILE A 166 1.85 20.70 -4.66
C ILE A 166 1.04 21.05 -5.92
N THR A 167 0.24 20.09 -6.41
CA THR A 167 -0.57 20.29 -7.63
C THR A 167 -1.84 19.41 -7.59
N ALA A 168 -2.49 19.21 -8.75
CA ALA A 168 -3.65 18.33 -8.84
C ALA A 168 -3.28 16.88 -8.52
N PRO A 169 -4.14 16.10 -7.82
CA PRO A 169 -3.87 14.72 -7.43
C PRO A 169 -3.40 13.82 -8.57
N SER A 170 -4.02 13.95 -9.74
CA SER A 170 -3.64 13.15 -10.92
C SER A 170 -2.25 13.52 -11.47
N THR A 171 -1.86 14.78 -11.34
CA THR A 171 -0.51 15.22 -11.72
C THR A 171 0.53 14.73 -10.71
N VAL A 172 0.22 14.79 -9.40
CA VAL A 172 1.08 14.22 -8.35
C VAL A 172 1.29 12.74 -8.63
N LEU A 173 0.21 11.97 -8.82
CA LEU A 173 0.29 10.54 -9.10
C LEU A 173 1.11 10.23 -10.36
N LEU A 174 0.93 11.00 -11.45
CA LEU A 174 1.72 10.79 -12.66
C LEU A 174 3.23 10.89 -12.37
N TYR A 175 3.65 11.94 -11.66
CA TYR A 175 5.07 12.14 -11.36
C TYR A 175 5.59 11.16 -10.29
N GLU A 176 4.76 10.66 -9.38
CA GLU A 176 5.07 9.56 -8.48
C GLU A 176 5.33 8.27 -9.26
N LEU A 177 4.41 7.92 -10.18
CA LEU A 177 4.55 6.72 -11.00
C LEU A 177 5.78 6.78 -11.92
N VAL A 178 6.01 7.94 -12.56
CA VAL A 178 7.20 8.14 -13.40
C VAL A 178 8.49 8.07 -12.56
N GLY A 179 8.53 8.74 -11.41
CA GLY A 179 9.69 8.70 -10.52
C GLY A 179 9.98 7.30 -9.98
N GLY A 180 8.94 6.59 -9.56
CA GLY A 180 9.05 5.19 -9.11
C GLY A 180 9.44 4.24 -10.24
N PHE A 181 8.88 4.41 -11.45
CA PHE A 181 9.26 3.64 -12.63
C PHE A 181 10.75 3.81 -12.98
N LEU A 182 11.24 5.05 -13.02
CA LEU A 182 12.65 5.33 -13.27
C LEU A 182 13.55 4.68 -12.22
N PHE A 183 13.16 4.78 -10.95
CA PHE A 183 13.91 4.16 -9.86
C PHE A 183 13.94 2.63 -9.97
N ILE A 184 12.79 1.97 -10.20
CA ILE A 184 12.75 0.52 -10.38
C ILE A 184 13.49 0.10 -11.65
N THR A 185 13.47 0.89 -12.72
CA THR A 185 14.25 0.61 -13.95
C THR A 185 15.75 0.56 -13.67
N ILE A 186 16.27 1.42 -12.79
CA ILE A 186 17.67 1.40 -12.36
C ILE A 186 17.94 0.20 -11.44
N LEU A 187 16.99 -0.16 -10.57
CA LEU A 187 17.14 -1.24 -9.60
C LEU A 187 16.97 -2.63 -10.26
N LEU A 188 16.15 -2.75 -11.31
CA LEU A 188 15.76 -4.02 -11.92
C LEU A 188 16.96 -4.87 -12.41
N PRO A 189 17.99 -4.33 -13.05
CA PRO A 189 19.18 -5.13 -13.43
C PRO A 189 19.89 -5.73 -12.21
N VAL A 190 19.99 -4.97 -11.11
CA VAL A 190 20.58 -5.46 -9.87
C VAL A 190 19.70 -6.55 -9.25
N TYR A 191 18.39 -6.35 -9.25
CA TYR A 191 17.43 -7.36 -8.79
C TYR A 191 17.54 -8.65 -9.60
N LEU A 192 17.55 -8.58 -10.94
CA LEU A 192 17.65 -9.74 -11.83
C LEU A 192 19.01 -10.45 -11.74
N TYR A 193 20.07 -9.75 -11.40
CA TYR A 193 21.38 -10.35 -11.14
C TYR A 193 21.35 -11.28 -9.91
N PHE A 194 20.70 -10.87 -8.81
CA PHE A 194 20.59 -11.68 -7.59
C PHE A 194 19.44 -12.70 -7.63
N TYR A 195 18.38 -12.40 -8.39
CA TYR A 195 17.18 -13.23 -8.55
C TYR A 195 16.87 -13.41 -10.03
N PRO A 196 17.65 -14.25 -10.75
CA PRO A 196 17.42 -14.51 -12.17
C PRO A 196 15.99 -15.01 -12.43
N GLN A 197 15.37 -14.53 -13.51
CA GLN A 197 14.01 -14.88 -13.90
C GLN A 197 13.98 -15.27 -15.37
N ASP A 198 13.39 -16.41 -15.69
CA ASP A 198 13.21 -16.88 -17.07
C ASP A 198 11.99 -16.22 -17.74
N TYR A 199 11.00 -15.79 -16.94
CA TYR A 199 9.76 -15.19 -17.43
C TYR A 199 9.75 -13.66 -17.17
N LEU A 200 10.13 -12.91 -18.21
CA LEU A 200 10.22 -11.43 -18.15
C LEU A 200 9.14 -10.74 -18.97
N ILE A 201 8.60 -11.39 -19.99
CA ILE A 201 7.60 -10.81 -20.90
C ILE A 201 6.23 -11.39 -20.54
N PRO A 202 5.25 -10.54 -20.15
CA PRO A 202 3.92 -11.03 -19.78
C PRO A 202 3.20 -11.64 -20.98
N ASP A 203 2.50 -12.72 -20.76
CA ASP A 203 1.57 -13.30 -21.71
C ASP A 203 0.27 -12.45 -21.82
N THR A 204 -0.67 -12.88 -22.66
CA THR A 204 -1.92 -12.16 -22.87
C THR A 204 -2.76 -12.07 -21.58
N THR A 205 -2.75 -13.11 -20.76
CA THR A 205 -3.51 -13.15 -19.49
C THR A 205 -2.92 -12.20 -18.49
N ASP A 206 -1.59 -12.23 -18.29
CA ASP A 206 -0.87 -11.32 -17.43
C ASP A 206 -1.03 -9.85 -17.90
N LEU A 207 -1.00 -9.60 -19.22
CA LEU A 207 -1.25 -8.27 -19.77
C LEU A 207 -2.64 -7.75 -19.41
N VAL A 208 -3.69 -8.54 -19.57
CA VAL A 208 -5.06 -8.16 -19.19
C VAL A 208 -5.13 -7.84 -17.71
N TYR A 209 -4.57 -8.70 -16.86
CA TYR A 209 -4.52 -8.45 -15.42
C TYR A 209 -3.73 -7.19 -15.07
N LEU A 210 -2.58 -6.96 -15.71
CA LEU A 210 -1.78 -5.75 -15.51
C LEU A 210 -2.54 -4.47 -15.89
N PHE A 211 -3.31 -4.46 -17.00
CA PHE A 211 -4.13 -3.32 -17.39
C PHE A 211 -5.24 -3.03 -16.39
N LEU A 212 -6.00 -4.05 -15.97
CA LEU A 212 -7.05 -3.92 -14.96
C LEU A 212 -6.46 -3.44 -13.63
N PHE A 213 -5.35 -4.02 -13.23
CA PHE A 213 -4.61 -3.68 -12.03
C PHE A 213 -4.10 -2.23 -12.04
N ALA A 214 -3.47 -1.80 -13.17
CA ALA A 214 -3.00 -0.43 -13.34
C ALA A 214 -4.15 0.59 -13.29
N PHE A 215 -5.28 0.28 -13.91
CA PHE A 215 -6.42 1.20 -13.93
C PHE A 215 -7.13 1.29 -12.58
N PHE A 216 -7.65 0.16 -12.05
CA PHE A 216 -8.47 0.17 -10.85
C PHE A 216 -7.65 0.29 -9.57
N CYS A 217 -6.65 -0.58 -9.39
CA CYS A 217 -5.88 -0.69 -8.15
C CYS A 217 -4.62 0.19 -8.12
N THR A 218 -4.39 0.99 -9.15
CA THR A 218 -3.32 2.01 -9.15
C THR A 218 -3.88 3.38 -9.41
N ILE A 219 -4.38 3.68 -10.61
CA ILE A 219 -4.81 5.03 -10.98
C ILE A 219 -6.02 5.46 -10.14
N CYS A 220 -7.12 4.71 -10.18
CA CYS A 220 -8.34 5.08 -9.45
C CYS A 220 -8.10 5.10 -7.93
N MET A 221 -7.50 4.04 -7.39
CA MET A 221 -7.21 3.91 -5.96
C MET A 221 -6.32 5.04 -5.45
N CYS A 222 -5.15 5.29 -6.08
CA CYS A 222 -4.20 6.29 -5.62
C CYS A 222 -4.72 7.73 -5.76
N ILE A 223 -5.50 8.04 -6.82
CA ILE A 223 -6.13 9.36 -6.95
C ILE A 223 -7.11 9.59 -5.78
N LEU A 224 -7.93 8.60 -5.44
CA LEU A 224 -8.85 8.69 -4.31
C LEU A 224 -8.08 8.85 -2.98
N GLN A 225 -6.97 8.13 -2.81
CA GLN A 225 -6.09 8.22 -1.64
C GLN A 225 -5.48 9.62 -1.50
N ILE A 226 -4.87 10.16 -2.56
CA ILE A 226 -4.26 11.50 -2.54
C ILE A 226 -5.33 12.55 -2.25
N GLN A 227 -6.53 12.43 -2.84
CA GLN A 227 -7.64 13.35 -2.57
C GLN A 227 -8.10 13.30 -1.11
N ALA A 228 -8.20 12.10 -0.52
CA ALA A 228 -8.59 11.93 0.87
C ALA A 228 -7.52 12.51 1.82
N LEU A 229 -6.22 12.26 1.55
CA LEU A 229 -5.10 12.77 2.36
C LEU A 229 -5.05 14.30 2.46
N LYS A 230 -5.65 15.03 1.52
CA LYS A 230 -5.75 16.49 1.63
C LYS A 230 -6.56 16.94 2.86
N SER A 231 -7.51 16.12 3.31
CA SER A 231 -8.47 16.46 4.37
C SER A 231 -8.31 15.64 5.66
N ILE A 232 -7.50 14.57 5.64
CA ILE A 232 -7.28 13.70 6.80
C ILE A 232 -5.77 13.53 7.06
N SER A 233 -5.40 13.07 8.28
CA SER A 233 -4.01 12.77 8.63
C SER A 233 -3.52 11.49 7.97
N ALA A 234 -2.21 11.34 7.81
CA ALA A 234 -1.60 10.08 7.34
C ALA A 234 -1.94 8.92 8.29
N PHE A 235 -1.90 9.17 9.61
CA PHE A 235 -2.33 8.20 10.62
C PHE A 235 -3.78 7.76 10.41
N THR A 236 -4.74 8.69 10.27
CA THR A 236 -6.16 8.34 10.02
C THR A 236 -6.34 7.55 8.72
N MET A 237 -5.57 7.89 7.67
CA MET A 237 -5.55 7.16 6.40
C MET A 237 -5.14 5.71 6.65
N ASN A 238 -3.94 5.49 7.18
CA ASN A 238 -3.37 4.16 7.35
C ASN A 238 -4.14 3.33 8.38
N LEU A 239 -4.69 3.98 9.41
CA LEU A 239 -5.61 3.33 10.34
C LEU A 239 -6.85 2.77 9.63
N SER A 240 -7.46 3.54 8.73
CA SER A 240 -8.62 3.07 7.96
C SER A 240 -8.26 1.97 6.97
N TYR A 241 -7.04 2.01 6.41
CA TYR A 241 -6.51 0.95 5.54
C TYR A 241 -6.35 -0.39 6.25
N ASN A 242 -6.34 -0.45 7.58
CA ASN A 242 -6.42 -1.72 8.31
C ASN A 242 -7.74 -2.49 8.07
N LEU A 243 -8.72 -1.92 7.37
CA LEU A 243 -9.88 -2.66 6.85
C LEU A 243 -9.55 -3.42 5.54
N GLU A 244 -8.47 -3.08 4.85
CA GLU A 244 -8.02 -3.77 3.63
C GLU A 244 -7.83 -5.28 3.85
N PRO A 245 -7.15 -5.75 4.92
CA PRO A 245 -7.01 -7.18 5.20
C PRO A 245 -8.34 -7.92 5.24
N VAL A 246 -9.39 -7.31 5.79
CA VAL A 246 -10.72 -7.94 5.87
C VAL A 246 -11.25 -8.25 4.48
N TYR A 247 -11.19 -7.29 3.55
CA TYR A 247 -11.62 -7.49 2.16
C TYR A 247 -10.68 -8.44 1.40
N SER A 248 -9.37 -8.23 1.51
CA SER A 248 -8.37 -9.04 0.80
C SER A 248 -8.38 -10.50 1.24
N ILE A 249 -8.47 -10.78 2.53
CA ILE A 249 -8.52 -12.16 3.07
C ILE A 249 -9.80 -12.85 2.63
N ALA A 250 -10.96 -12.16 2.72
CA ALA A 250 -12.21 -12.72 2.23
C ALA A 250 -12.15 -13.08 0.73
N LEU A 251 -11.56 -12.19 -0.09
CA LEU A 251 -11.35 -12.43 -1.51
C LEU A 251 -10.35 -13.57 -1.77
N ALA A 252 -9.24 -13.63 -1.02
CA ALA A 252 -8.23 -14.68 -1.15
C ALA A 252 -8.80 -16.06 -0.79
N MET A 253 -9.63 -16.13 0.26
CA MET A 253 -10.34 -17.37 0.61
C MET A 253 -11.31 -17.83 -0.47
N LEU A 254 -12.05 -16.89 -1.09
CA LEU A 254 -13.07 -17.20 -2.11
C LEU A 254 -12.45 -17.51 -3.47
N ILE A 255 -11.44 -16.73 -3.91
CA ILE A 255 -10.88 -16.79 -5.28
C ILE A 255 -9.69 -17.74 -5.35
N LEU A 256 -8.82 -17.72 -4.33
CA LEU A 256 -7.55 -18.47 -4.33
C LEU A 256 -7.60 -19.73 -3.46
N GLY A 257 -8.66 -19.91 -2.66
CA GLY A 257 -8.81 -21.08 -1.78
C GLY A 257 -7.86 -21.08 -0.57
N GLU A 258 -7.31 -19.93 -0.18
CA GLU A 258 -6.30 -19.80 0.90
C GLU A 258 -6.80 -20.23 2.29
N ALA A 259 -8.12 -20.37 2.49
CA ALA A 259 -8.69 -20.82 3.78
C ALA A 259 -8.09 -22.15 4.28
N LYS A 260 -7.66 -23.02 3.36
CA LYS A 260 -7.04 -24.32 3.67
C LYS A 260 -5.59 -24.22 4.14
N GLU A 261 -4.94 -23.10 3.92
CA GLU A 261 -3.54 -22.86 4.25
C GLU A 261 -3.34 -22.17 5.60
N LEU A 262 -4.42 -21.57 6.15
CA LEU A 262 -4.37 -20.73 7.35
C LEU A 262 -4.63 -21.56 8.62
N THR A 263 -3.83 -21.31 9.67
CA THR A 263 -3.94 -22.00 10.95
C THR A 263 -4.89 -21.26 11.90
N LEU A 264 -5.27 -21.93 13.01
CA LEU A 264 -6.05 -21.30 14.08
C LEU A 264 -5.31 -20.08 14.67
N SER A 265 -3.99 -20.13 14.76
CA SER A 265 -3.14 -19.05 15.26
C SER A 265 -3.20 -17.81 14.35
N PHE A 266 -3.34 -18.02 13.04
CA PHE A 266 -3.57 -16.92 12.09
C PHE A 266 -4.89 -16.20 12.42
N TYR A 267 -5.98 -16.92 12.61
CA TYR A 267 -7.28 -16.33 12.94
C TYR A 267 -7.27 -15.61 14.31
N ALA A 268 -6.57 -16.16 15.30
CA ALA A 268 -6.39 -15.49 16.59
C ALA A 268 -5.61 -14.17 16.45
N GLY A 269 -4.51 -14.16 15.70
CA GLY A 269 -3.74 -12.94 15.42
C GLY A 269 -4.55 -11.91 14.60
N LEU A 270 -5.27 -12.36 13.58
CA LEU A 270 -6.16 -11.50 12.78
C LEU A 270 -7.25 -10.86 13.67
N THR A 271 -7.83 -11.62 14.62
CA THR A 271 -8.82 -11.09 15.57
C THR A 271 -8.23 -9.96 16.41
N LEU A 272 -7.00 -10.11 16.93
CA LEU A 272 -6.31 -9.06 17.68
C LEU A 272 -6.09 -7.81 16.82
N ILE A 273 -5.70 -7.99 15.55
CA ILE A 273 -5.50 -6.88 14.61
C ILE A 273 -6.81 -6.13 14.37
N VAL A 274 -7.89 -6.83 14.05
CA VAL A 274 -9.21 -6.23 13.84
C VAL A 274 -9.71 -5.52 15.10
N PHE A 275 -9.53 -6.12 16.26
CA PHE A 275 -9.89 -5.52 17.55
C PHE A 275 -9.12 -4.22 17.80
N SER A 276 -7.80 -4.20 17.55
CA SER A 276 -6.97 -3.00 17.63
C SER A 276 -7.52 -1.88 16.74
N VAL A 277 -7.86 -2.21 15.49
CA VAL A 277 -8.42 -1.26 14.51
C VAL A 277 -9.73 -0.65 15.01
N VAL A 278 -10.65 -1.48 15.52
CA VAL A 278 -11.94 -1.01 16.04
C VAL A 278 -11.73 -0.06 17.23
N LEU A 279 -10.83 -0.39 18.16
CA LEU A 279 -10.50 0.49 19.29
C LEU A 279 -9.94 1.83 18.83
N GLN A 280 -9.00 1.81 17.87
CA GLN A 280 -8.39 3.02 17.33
C GLN A 280 -9.43 3.89 16.61
N MET A 281 -10.29 3.30 15.78
CA MET A 281 -11.36 4.03 15.08
C MET A 281 -12.34 4.66 16.07
N ALA A 282 -12.76 3.92 17.10
CA ALA A 282 -13.64 4.42 18.15
C ALA A 282 -13.01 5.62 18.89
N HIS A 283 -11.71 5.53 19.20
CA HIS A 283 -10.97 6.61 19.85
C HIS A 283 -10.91 7.88 18.98
N VAL A 284 -10.52 7.75 17.70
CA VAL A 284 -10.46 8.89 16.77
C VAL A 284 -11.82 9.54 16.59
N MET A 285 -12.90 8.76 16.51
CA MET A 285 -14.26 9.29 16.42
C MET A 285 -14.67 10.03 17.70
N LYS A 286 -14.31 9.53 18.90
CA LYS A 286 -14.59 10.20 20.18
C LYS A 286 -13.86 11.53 20.29
N GLN A 287 -12.57 11.59 19.98
CA GLN A 287 -11.81 12.85 20.00
C GLN A 287 -12.40 13.92 19.06
N ARG A 288 -12.88 13.51 17.88
CA ARG A 288 -13.51 14.43 16.93
C ARG A 288 -14.85 14.97 17.41
N ARG A 289 -15.59 14.24 18.23
CA ARG A 289 -16.84 14.72 18.85
C ARG A 289 -16.57 15.75 19.95
N LEU A 290 -15.45 15.60 20.67
CA LEU A 290 -15.06 16.51 21.74
C LEU A 290 -14.46 17.84 21.23
N ASN A 291 -13.92 17.86 20.00
CA ASN A 291 -13.31 19.03 19.36
C ASN A 291 -14.29 19.78 18.41
N LYS A 292 -15.55 19.40 18.38
CA LYS A 292 -16.66 20.13 17.73
C LYS A 292 -17.51 20.85 18.77
#